data_14b8d7c46e47c6725cd3f16d091528b9
#
_entry.id   14b8d7c46e47c6725cd3f16d091528b9
#
_cell.length_a   1.000
_cell.length_b   1.000
_cell.length_c   1.000
_cell.angle_alpha   90.00
_cell.angle_beta   90.00
_cell.angle_gamma   90.00
#
_symmetry.space_group_name_H-M   'P 1'
#
loop_
_entity.id
_entity.type
_entity.pdbx_description
1 polymer ?
#
loop_
_entity_poly.entity_id
_entity_poly.type
_entity_poly.pdbx_seq_one_letter_code
_entity_poly.pdbx_strand_id
1 'polypeptide(L)'
;IIMSDKTVDIYNPKTIRSTMGSLFRMPFVYSEDVVAAIHGLKQQNIKVFAAHLEGRNYYYEEDMKVPMAVLIGNEGNGLTEELSKEADVRIKIPMEGKLESLNAAVSTAVILYEAMRQRHIQP
;
A
#
# COMPACT_ATOMS: atom_id res chain seq x y z
N ILE A 1 3.09 9.81 1.03
CA ILE A 1 2.00 8.94 1.50
C ILE A 1 0.69 9.69 1.32
N ILE A 2 -0.31 9.04 0.72
CA ILE A 2 -1.66 9.59 0.58
C ILE A 2 -2.56 8.86 1.58
N MET A 3 -3.28 9.61 2.40
CA MET A 3 -4.14 9.08 3.46
C MET A 3 -5.57 9.54 3.25
N SER A 4 -6.53 8.66 3.54
CA SER A 4 -7.94 9.07 3.58
C SER A 4 -8.22 9.93 4.82
N ASP A 5 -9.33 10.64 4.80
CA ASP A 5 -9.84 11.41 5.93
C ASP A 5 -10.15 10.55 7.18
N LYS A 6 -10.32 9.25 6.98
CA LYS A 6 -10.58 8.25 8.04
C LYS A 6 -9.32 7.63 8.61
N THR A 7 -8.14 7.99 8.10
CA THR A 7 -6.86 7.52 8.62
C THR A 7 -6.59 8.16 9.98
N VAL A 8 -5.93 7.42 10.87
CA VAL A 8 -5.54 7.94 12.19
C VAL A 8 -4.73 9.22 12.06
N ASP A 9 -4.92 10.13 13.01
CA ASP A 9 -4.11 11.35 13.07
C ASP A 9 -2.64 11.00 13.23
N ILE A 10 -1.82 11.43 12.25
CA ILE A 10 -0.38 11.17 12.24
C ILE A 10 0.35 11.80 13.43
N TYR A 11 -0.21 12.83 14.03
CA TYR A 11 0.33 13.49 15.23
C TYR A 11 -0.14 12.85 16.54
N ASN A 12 -0.92 11.76 16.45
CA ASN A 12 -1.22 10.97 17.66
C ASN A 12 0.10 10.48 18.27
N PRO A 13 0.32 10.64 19.59
CA PRO A 13 1.58 10.27 20.24
C PRO A 13 2.02 8.83 19.99
N LYS A 14 1.08 7.90 19.87
CA LYS A 14 1.37 6.50 19.56
C LYS A 14 1.91 6.34 18.13
N THR A 15 1.30 7.04 17.16
CA THR A 15 1.76 7.07 15.77
C THR A 15 3.15 7.68 15.68
N ILE A 16 3.38 8.83 16.29
CA ILE A 16 4.70 9.50 16.32
C ILE A 16 5.78 8.56 16.85
N ARG A 17 5.53 7.89 17.98
CA ARG A 17 6.47 6.94 18.57
C ARG A 17 6.77 5.75 17.64
N SER A 18 5.75 5.22 16.98
CA SER A 18 5.91 4.05 16.10
C SER A 18 6.74 4.34 14.85
N THR A 19 6.79 5.59 14.40
CA THR A 19 7.53 5.97 13.19
C THR A 19 9.02 6.27 13.44
N MET A 20 9.46 6.33 14.69
CA MET A 20 10.84 6.63 15.07
C MET A 20 11.41 7.89 14.38
N GLY A 21 10.59 8.92 14.24
CA GLY A 21 10.94 10.20 13.60
C GLY A 21 10.81 10.22 12.08
N SER A 22 10.50 9.11 11.43
CA SER A 22 10.30 9.05 9.97
C SER A 22 9.15 9.92 9.51
N LEU A 23 8.14 10.13 10.36
CA LEU A 23 7.02 11.02 10.13
C LEU A 23 7.46 12.42 9.67
N PHE A 24 8.53 12.97 10.25
CA PHE A 24 9.03 14.31 9.94
C PHE A 24 9.86 14.38 8.65
N ARG A 25 10.14 13.26 8.02
CA ARG A 25 10.94 13.15 6.80
C ARG A 25 10.13 12.68 5.59
N MET A 26 8.98 12.03 5.82
CA MET A 26 8.16 11.45 4.78
C MET A 26 7.07 12.42 4.34
N PRO A 27 7.03 12.84 3.07
CA PRO A 27 5.92 13.62 2.55
C PRO A 27 4.60 12.88 2.68
N PHE A 28 3.56 13.56 3.13
CA PHE A 28 2.23 12.99 3.26
C PHE A 28 1.15 14.03 2.96
N VAL A 29 -0.03 13.56 2.60
CA VAL A 29 -1.21 14.37 2.36
C VAL A 29 -2.47 13.61 2.75
N TYR A 30 -3.43 14.30 3.34
CA TYR A 30 -4.80 13.79 3.49
C TYR A 30 -5.60 14.10 2.24
N SER A 31 -6.35 13.13 1.75
CA SER A 31 -7.24 13.28 0.60
C SER A 31 -8.67 12.98 1.01
N GLU A 32 -9.57 13.91 0.73
CA GLU A 32 -11.01 13.70 0.92
C GLU A 32 -11.59 12.75 -0.13
N ASP A 33 -10.97 12.70 -1.31
CA ASP A 33 -11.36 11.82 -2.42
C ASP A 33 -10.16 10.97 -2.86
N VAL A 34 -10.02 9.79 -2.27
CA VAL A 34 -8.94 8.86 -2.57
C VAL A 34 -9.07 8.28 -3.98
N VAL A 35 -10.30 8.10 -4.49
CA VAL A 35 -10.54 7.64 -5.86
C VAL A 35 -9.98 8.63 -6.87
N ALA A 36 -10.24 9.93 -6.69
CA ALA A 36 -9.69 10.98 -7.53
C ALA A 36 -8.15 11.00 -7.44
N ALA A 37 -7.59 10.81 -6.26
CA ALA A 37 -6.14 10.71 -6.08
C ALA A 37 -5.54 9.52 -6.86
N ILE A 38 -6.19 8.36 -6.83
CA ILE A 38 -5.78 7.18 -7.61
C ILE A 38 -5.81 7.48 -9.10
N HIS A 39 -6.88 8.10 -9.60
CA HIS A 39 -6.98 8.50 -11.00
C HIS A 39 -5.85 9.45 -11.41
N GLY A 40 -5.51 10.40 -10.55
CA GLY A 40 -4.38 11.31 -10.79
C GLY A 40 -3.04 10.58 -10.88
N LEU A 41 -2.81 9.58 -10.05
CA LEU A 41 -1.61 8.73 -10.13
C LEU A 41 -1.55 7.96 -11.46
N LYS A 42 -2.66 7.36 -11.86
CA LYS A 42 -2.75 6.60 -13.12
C LYS A 42 -2.52 7.49 -14.35
N GLN A 43 -3.00 8.72 -14.33
CA GLN A 43 -2.72 9.71 -15.39
C GLN A 43 -1.23 10.06 -15.53
N GLN A 44 -0.46 9.90 -14.46
CA GLN A 44 1.00 10.06 -14.47
C GLN A 44 1.76 8.76 -14.75
N ASN A 45 1.09 7.73 -15.26
CA ASN A 45 1.65 6.41 -15.54
C ASN A 45 2.23 5.72 -14.29
N ILE A 46 1.65 5.98 -13.13
CA ILE A 46 1.96 5.27 -11.90
C ILE A 46 1.05 4.05 -11.80
N LYS A 47 1.63 2.86 -11.80
CA LYS A 47 0.90 1.60 -11.68
C LYS A 47 0.38 1.43 -10.26
N VAL A 48 -0.90 1.15 -10.11
CA VAL A 48 -1.56 1.04 -8.82
C VAL A 48 -1.86 -0.42 -8.49
N PHE A 49 -1.25 -0.90 -7.41
CA PHE A 49 -1.51 -2.22 -6.84
C PHE A 49 -2.44 -2.11 -5.64
N ALA A 50 -3.34 -3.06 -5.47
CA ALA A 50 -4.12 -3.22 -4.25
C ALA A 50 -3.67 -4.49 -3.51
N ALA A 51 -3.25 -4.34 -2.27
CA ALA A 51 -3.01 -5.48 -1.38
C ALA A 51 -4.36 -6.04 -0.94
N HIS A 52 -4.71 -7.23 -1.42
CA HIS A 52 -6.02 -7.82 -1.23
C HIS A 52 -5.93 -9.34 -1.02
N LEU A 53 -6.72 -9.88 -0.10
CA LEU A 53 -6.71 -11.32 0.21
C LEU A 53 -7.03 -12.18 -1.01
N GLU A 54 -7.98 -11.72 -1.83
CA GLU A 54 -8.38 -12.37 -3.08
C GLU A 54 -7.57 -11.88 -4.28
N GLY A 55 -6.35 -11.40 -4.05
CA GLY A 55 -5.45 -11.00 -5.12
C GLY A 55 -5.23 -12.14 -6.10
N ARG A 56 -5.26 -11.82 -7.40
CA ARG A 56 -5.07 -12.81 -8.46
C ARG A 56 -3.63 -13.29 -8.51
N ASN A 57 -2.67 -12.36 -8.35
CA ASN A 57 -1.25 -12.62 -8.47
C ASN A 57 -0.56 -12.47 -7.12
N TYR A 58 0.52 -13.21 -6.92
CA TYR A 58 1.40 -12.96 -5.78
C TYR A 58 2.21 -11.68 -6.03
N TYR A 59 2.47 -10.93 -4.96
CA TYR A 59 3.18 -9.65 -5.05
C TYR A 59 4.54 -9.73 -5.75
N TYR A 60 5.25 -10.85 -5.62
CA TYR A 60 6.56 -11.05 -6.23
C TYR A 60 6.52 -11.48 -7.70
N GLU A 61 5.34 -11.75 -8.25
CA GLU A 61 5.14 -12.07 -9.67
C GLU A 61 4.99 -10.80 -10.53
N GLU A 62 4.80 -9.66 -9.87
CA GLU A 62 4.59 -8.39 -10.55
C GLU A 62 5.89 -7.63 -10.78
N ASP A 63 5.96 -6.88 -11.89
CA ASP A 63 7.04 -5.93 -12.13
C ASP A 63 6.85 -4.68 -11.26
N MET A 64 7.68 -4.57 -10.23
CA MET A 64 7.69 -3.44 -9.29
C MET A 64 8.84 -2.46 -9.55
N LYS A 65 9.54 -2.58 -10.67
CA LYS A 65 10.57 -1.61 -11.09
C LYS A 65 9.95 -0.33 -11.62
N VAL A 66 8.73 -0.38 -12.13
CA VAL A 66 7.98 0.78 -12.63
C VAL A 66 7.58 1.73 -11.50
N PRO A 67 7.28 3.01 -11.81
CA PRO A 67 6.64 3.89 -10.84
C PRO A 67 5.34 3.27 -10.34
N MET A 68 5.16 3.15 -9.04
CA MET A 68 4.04 2.42 -8.47
C MET A 68 3.49 3.05 -7.20
N ALA A 69 2.24 2.77 -6.93
CA ALA A 69 1.56 2.99 -5.66
C ALA A 69 0.93 1.69 -5.17
N VAL A 70 0.85 1.53 -3.86
CA VAL A 70 0.20 0.37 -3.23
C VAL A 70 -0.94 0.86 -2.35
N LEU A 71 -2.14 0.36 -2.59
CA LEU A 71 -3.30 0.60 -1.74
C LEU A 71 -3.28 -0.41 -0.58
N ILE A 72 -3.30 0.12 0.63
CA ILE A 72 -3.35 -0.67 1.87
C ILE A 72 -4.63 -0.31 2.62
N GLY A 73 -5.40 -1.30 2.98
CA GLY A 73 -6.59 -1.15 3.80
C GLY A 73 -6.27 -1.08 5.30
N ASN A 74 -7.30 -0.80 6.11
CA ASN A 74 -7.17 -0.90 7.55
C ASN A 74 -7.23 -2.37 8.03
N GLU A 75 -6.81 -2.61 9.26
CA GLU A 75 -6.74 -3.96 9.83
C GLU A 75 -8.12 -4.61 10.03
N GLY A 76 -9.17 -3.80 10.24
CA GLY A 76 -10.51 -4.31 10.51
C GLY A 76 -11.27 -4.75 9.27
N ASN A 77 -11.32 -3.89 8.27
CA ASN A 77 -12.17 -4.06 7.08
C ASN A 77 -11.39 -4.21 5.77
N GLY A 78 -10.07 -4.08 5.79
CA GLY A 78 -9.25 -4.08 4.59
C GLY A 78 -9.54 -2.89 3.68
N LEU A 79 -9.29 -3.06 2.38
CA LEU A 79 -9.68 -2.10 1.35
C LEU A 79 -11.17 -2.24 1.03
N THR A 80 -11.83 -1.11 0.83
CA THR A 80 -13.20 -1.12 0.29
C THR A 80 -13.19 -1.67 -1.14
N GLU A 81 -14.28 -2.29 -1.56
CA GLU A 81 -14.41 -2.78 -2.93
C GLU A 81 -14.31 -1.64 -3.95
N GLU A 82 -14.82 -0.47 -3.61
CA GLU A 82 -14.70 0.75 -4.42
C GLU A 82 -13.23 1.09 -4.70
N LEU A 83 -12.39 1.18 -3.68
CA LEU A 83 -10.96 1.47 -3.84
C LEU A 83 -10.21 0.33 -4.51
N SER A 84 -10.54 -0.89 -4.17
CA SER A 84 -9.90 -2.08 -4.73
C SER A 84 -10.11 -2.20 -6.25
N LYS A 85 -11.27 -1.78 -6.75
CA LYS A 85 -11.57 -1.76 -8.21
C LYS A 85 -10.74 -0.75 -8.99
N GLU A 86 -10.27 0.30 -8.34
CA GLU A 86 -9.47 1.34 -8.97
C GLU A 86 -8.02 0.92 -9.21
N ALA A 87 -7.55 -0.16 -8.56
CA ALA A 87 -6.22 -0.68 -8.77
C ALA A 87 -6.08 -1.33 -10.16
N ASP A 88 -4.90 -1.23 -10.73
CA ASP A 88 -4.56 -1.94 -11.98
C ASP A 88 -4.43 -3.45 -11.73
N VAL A 89 -3.88 -3.82 -10.58
CA VAL A 89 -3.68 -5.22 -10.19
C VAL A 89 -3.97 -5.40 -8.68
N ARG A 90 -4.71 -6.46 -8.36
CA ARG A 90 -4.85 -6.94 -6.99
C ARG A 90 -3.78 -7.99 -6.72
N ILE A 91 -2.93 -7.72 -5.76
CA ILE A 91 -1.83 -8.60 -5.36
C ILE A 91 -2.07 -9.16 -3.96
N LYS A 92 -1.54 -10.32 -3.70
CA LYS A 92 -1.60 -10.96 -2.38
C LYS A 92 -0.23 -11.42 -1.90
N ILE A 93 -0.08 -11.48 -0.60
CA ILE A 93 1.04 -12.14 0.07
C ILE A 93 0.60 -13.57 0.36
N PRO A 94 1.38 -14.59 -0.04
CA PRO A 94 1.02 -15.98 0.27
C PRO A 94 1.01 -16.19 1.79
N MET A 95 -0.01 -16.84 2.28
CA MET A 95 -0.19 -17.14 3.70
C MET A 95 -0.15 -18.65 3.93
N GLU A 96 0.45 -19.03 5.03
CA GLU A 96 0.54 -20.42 5.47
C GLU A 96 -0.41 -20.66 6.67
N GLY A 97 -0.95 -21.85 6.75
CA GLY A 97 -1.81 -22.26 7.85
C GLY A 97 -3.19 -21.61 7.86
N LYS A 98 -3.65 -21.20 9.05
CA LYS A 98 -5.00 -20.63 9.26
C LYS A 98 -5.03 -19.10 9.29
N LEU A 99 -3.89 -18.44 9.14
CA LEU A 99 -3.83 -16.98 9.10
C LEU A 99 -4.32 -16.48 7.74
N GLU A 100 -5.26 -15.56 7.76
CA GLU A 100 -5.82 -14.97 6.54
C GLU A 100 -5.00 -13.78 6.04
N SER A 101 -4.40 -13.00 6.94
CA SER A 101 -3.65 -11.80 6.55
C SER A 101 -2.54 -11.46 7.54
N LEU A 102 -1.59 -10.64 7.08
CA LEU A 102 -0.59 -9.98 7.91
C LEU A 102 -1.12 -8.63 8.41
N ASN A 103 -0.54 -8.13 9.48
CA ASN A 103 -0.71 -6.73 9.90
C ASN A 103 -0.45 -5.78 8.73
N ALA A 104 -1.21 -4.70 8.61
CA ALA A 104 -1.15 -3.77 7.48
C ALA A 104 0.24 -3.14 7.29
N ALA A 105 0.92 -2.76 8.37
CA ALA A 105 2.28 -2.21 8.29
C ALA A 105 3.30 -3.27 7.84
N VAL A 106 3.15 -4.51 8.31
CA VAL A 106 4.00 -5.63 7.89
C VAL A 106 3.78 -5.96 6.41
N SER A 107 2.53 -6.03 5.96
CA SER A 107 2.19 -6.23 4.54
C SER A 107 2.80 -5.14 3.66
N THR A 108 2.69 -3.89 4.09
CA THR A 108 3.28 -2.75 3.39
C THR A 108 4.80 -2.89 3.29
N ALA A 109 5.47 -3.24 4.39
CA ALA A 109 6.92 -3.44 4.41
C ALA A 109 7.34 -4.56 3.45
N VAL A 110 6.67 -5.71 3.48
CA VAL A 110 6.98 -6.85 2.60
C VAL A 110 6.91 -6.43 1.12
N ILE A 111 5.83 -5.76 0.72
CA ILE A 111 5.63 -5.33 -0.68
C ILE A 111 6.67 -4.27 -1.08
N LEU A 112 6.92 -3.28 -0.24
CA LEU A 112 7.90 -2.22 -0.53
C LEU A 112 9.34 -2.75 -0.57
N TYR A 113 9.69 -3.72 0.27
CA TYR A 113 11.00 -4.36 0.22
C TYR A 113 11.18 -5.22 -1.02
N GLU A 114 10.13 -5.86 -1.52
CA GLU A 114 10.18 -6.54 -2.82
C GLU A 114 10.42 -5.54 -3.96
N ALA A 115 9.72 -4.42 -3.97
CA ALA A 115 9.97 -3.36 -4.95
C ALA A 115 11.43 -2.86 -4.87
N MET A 116 11.95 -2.67 -3.66
CA MET A 116 13.34 -2.28 -3.45
C MET A 116 14.31 -3.36 -3.94
N ARG A 117 14.05 -4.63 -3.64
CA ARG A 117 14.85 -5.75 -4.12
C ARG A 117 14.94 -5.77 -5.65
N GLN A 118 13.80 -5.67 -6.33
CA GLN A 118 13.75 -5.69 -7.80
C GLN A 118 14.52 -4.52 -8.42
N ARG A 119 14.48 -3.34 -7.79
CA ARG A 119 15.16 -2.14 -8.29
C ARG A 119 16.67 -2.15 -8.04
N HIS A 120 17.15 -2.84 -7.02
CA HIS A 120 18.56 -2.90 -6.64
C HIS A 120 19.30 -4.11 -7.20
N ILE A 121 18.60 -5.17 -7.58
CA ILE A 121 19.19 -6.29 -8.29
C ILE A 121 19.31 -5.88 -9.76
N GLN A 122 20.47 -5.40 -10.13
CA GLN A 122 20.86 -5.31 -11.54
C GLN A 122 21.21 -6.72 -12.02
N PRO A 123 20.76 -7.09 -13.23
CA PRO A 123 21.17 -8.34 -13.85
C PRO A 123 22.67 -8.36 -14.15
#